data_5d56a811c4376ccc43ff77033a985a24
#
_entry.id   5d56a811c4376ccc43ff77033a985a24
#
_cell.length_a   1.000
_cell.length_b   1.000
_cell.length_c   1.000
_cell.angle_alpha   90.00
_cell.angle_beta   90.00
_cell.angle_gamma   90.00
#
_symmetry.space_group_name_H-M   'P 1'
#
loop_
_entity.id
_entity.type
_entity.pdbx_description
1 polymer ?
#
loop_
_entity_poly.entity_id
_entity_poly.type
_entity_poly.pdbx_seq_one_letter_code
_entity_poly.pdbx_strand_id
1 'polypeptide(L)'
;KPFAPQMMVEVMQEMLASLKSDGGYIRLAFPFFMEKSAPVSHLQSTMDYDVVLTAECADGKITVTQEVIAPVTSLCPCSKEISKYGAHNQRSHVSITAELETNFPIEKQIEMIESCASCQVWGLLKRSDEKYVTEHAYENPKFVEDLVRDVAIRCQDEPAILAFTVEAENFESIHNHSAFASLHFDKRQTAE
;
A
#
# COMPACT_ATOMS: atom_id res chain seq x y z
N LYS A 1 20.07 5.98 -11.14
CA LYS A 1 19.08 4.96 -11.51
C LYS A 1 17.99 5.00 -10.43
N PRO A 2 16.71 4.87 -10.77
CA PRO A 2 15.68 4.72 -9.76
C PRO A 2 15.93 3.45 -8.95
N PHE A 3 15.57 3.45 -7.68
CA PHE A 3 15.58 2.25 -6.86
C PHE A 3 14.56 1.25 -7.44
N ALA A 4 15.03 0.11 -7.86
CA ALA A 4 14.21 -0.93 -8.47
C ALA A 4 14.58 -2.29 -7.85
N PRO A 5 13.63 -3.25 -7.77
CA PRO A 5 13.90 -4.59 -7.25
C PRO A 5 15.12 -5.27 -7.86
N GLN A 6 15.33 -5.11 -9.17
CA GLN A 6 16.50 -5.68 -9.86
C GLN A 6 17.84 -5.15 -9.30
N MET A 7 17.91 -3.88 -8.92
CA MET A 7 19.08 -3.30 -8.27
C MET A 7 19.36 -3.98 -6.92
N MET A 8 18.33 -4.36 -6.18
CA MET A 8 18.49 -5.06 -4.89
C MET A 8 19.16 -6.43 -5.08
N VAL A 9 18.85 -7.13 -6.18
CA VAL A 9 19.51 -8.40 -6.53
C VAL A 9 21.00 -8.19 -6.82
N GLU A 10 21.33 -7.19 -7.64
CA GLU A 10 22.71 -6.84 -7.98
C GLU A 10 23.54 -6.50 -6.72
N VAL A 11 22.99 -5.61 -5.86
CA VAL A 11 23.64 -5.21 -4.61
C VAL A 11 23.82 -6.39 -3.65
N MET A 12 22.83 -7.27 -3.55
CA MET A 12 22.94 -8.50 -2.73
C MET A 12 24.07 -9.40 -3.23
N GLN A 13 24.16 -9.62 -4.53
CA GLN A 13 25.22 -10.45 -5.13
C GLN A 13 26.61 -9.85 -4.85
N GLU A 14 26.80 -8.56 -5.02
CA GLU A 14 28.06 -7.87 -4.73
C GLU A 14 28.42 -7.94 -3.24
N MET A 15 27.44 -7.76 -2.35
CA MET A 15 27.63 -7.87 -0.91
C MET A 15 28.08 -9.27 -0.50
N LEU A 16 27.39 -10.30 -0.95
CA LEU A 16 27.73 -11.70 -0.64
C LEU A 16 29.13 -12.06 -1.13
N ALA A 17 29.48 -11.67 -2.35
CA ALA A 17 30.82 -11.89 -2.92
C ALA A 17 31.91 -11.18 -2.09
N SER A 18 31.68 -9.93 -1.70
CA SER A 18 32.64 -9.13 -0.93
C SER A 18 32.84 -9.67 0.49
N LEU A 19 31.78 -10.11 1.12
CA LEU A 19 31.79 -10.68 2.49
C LEU A 19 32.16 -12.18 2.50
N LYS A 20 32.24 -12.83 1.35
CA LYS A 20 32.42 -14.29 1.21
C LYS A 20 31.38 -15.05 2.04
N SER A 21 30.12 -14.63 1.94
CA SER A 21 28.99 -15.21 2.66
C SER A 21 28.05 -15.93 1.70
N ASP A 22 27.43 -17.01 2.16
CA ASP A 22 26.46 -17.81 1.39
C ASP A 22 25.02 -17.31 1.58
N GLY A 23 24.79 -16.41 2.52
CA GLY A 23 23.47 -15.85 2.80
C GLY A 23 23.53 -14.51 3.53
N GLY A 24 22.40 -13.80 3.53
CA GLY A 24 22.27 -12.51 4.19
C GLY A 24 21.02 -11.76 3.75
N TYR A 25 20.82 -10.58 4.29
CA TYR A 25 19.74 -9.70 3.88
C TYR A 25 20.19 -8.23 3.81
N ILE A 26 19.52 -7.48 2.96
CA ILE A 26 19.64 -6.02 2.86
C ILE A 26 18.24 -5.44 2.99
N ARG A 27 18.05 -4.50 3.91
CA ARG A 27 16.79 -3.78 4.09
C ARG A 27 17.03 -2.29 3.94
N LEU A 28 16.34 -1.66 3.00
CA LEU A 28 16.35 -0.23 2.75
C LEU A 28 14.96 0.33 3.07
N ALA A 29 14.87 1.27 4.01
CA ALA A 29 13.64 1.98 4.33
C ALA A 29 13.81 3.46 4.01
N PHE A 30 12.88 4.04 3.25
CA PHE A 30 12.97 5.43 2.79
C PHE A 30 11.60 6.02 2.48
N PRO A 31 11.40 7.34 2.61
CA PRO A 31 10.22 8.00 2.09
C PRO A 31 10.30 8.09 0.56
N PHE A 32 9.22 7.69 -0.11
CA PHE A 32 9.03 7.85 -1.55
C PHE A 32 8.12 9.03 -1.81
N PHE A 33 8.54 9.96 -2.67
CA PHE A 33 7.79 11.16 -2.98
C PHE A 33 7.11 11.07 -4.34
N MET A 34 5.82 11.38 -4.38
CA MET A 34 5.02 11.36 -5.60
C MET A 34 4.21 12.66 -5.72
N GLU A 35 4.23 13.27 -6.91
CA GLU A 35 3.36 14.40 -7.23
C GLU A 35 1.92 13.92 -7.40
N LYS A 36 1.00 14.60 -6.72
CA LYS A 36 -0.45 14.34 -6.84
C LYS A 36 -1.18 15.61 -7.26
N SER A 37 -2.12 15.43 -8.17
CA SER A 37 -3.04 16.46 -8.61
C SER A 37 -4.34 16.38 -7.81
N ALA A 38 -4.76 17.48 -7.20
CA ALA A 38 -6.04 17.57 -6.49
C ALA A 38 -7.21 17.28 -7.46
N PRO A 39 -8.29 16.64 -7.01
CA PRO A 39 -9.29 16.03 -7.90
C PRO A 39 -10.13 17.04 -8.71
N VAL A 40 -10.32 18.25 -8.22
CA VAL A 40 -11.15 19.29 -8.85
C VAL A 40 -10.33 20.50 -9.27
N SER A 41 -9.50 21.03 -8.37
CA SER A 41 -8.69 22.22 -8.62
C SER A 41 -7.45 21.95 -9.45
N HIS A 42 -7.04 20.69 -9.58
CA HIS A 42 -5.80 20.25 -10.23
C HIS A 42 -4.53 20.87 -9.64
N LEU A 43 -4.61 21.33 -8.39
CA LEU A 43 -3.47 21.86 -7.67
C LEU A 43 -2.48 20.73 -7.40
N GLN A 44 -1.22 20.93 -7.79
CA GLN A 44 -0.16 19.95 -7.58
C GLN A 44 0.37 20.05 -6.16
N SER A 45 0.59 18.90 -5.54
CA SER A 45 1.26 18.76 -4.24
C SER A 45 2.04 17.46 -4.18
N THR A 46 3.12 17.47 -3.43
CA THR A 46 3.92 16.27 -3.18
C THR A 46 3.33 15.51 -2.00
N MET A 47 3.18 14.20 -2.17
CA MET A 47 2.87 13.24 -1.10
C MET A 47 4.09 12.37 -0.82
N ASP A 48 4.26 11.99 0.43
CA ASP A 48 5.24 11.01 0.87
C ASP A 48 4.56 9.69 1.25
N TYR A 49 5.27 8.61 0.97
CA TYR A 49 4.85 7.23 1.26
C TYR A 49 6.02 6.48 1.87
N ASP A 50 5.76 5.63 2.86
CA ASP A 50 6.80 4.80 3.43
C ASP A 50 7.04 3.57 2.56
N VAL A 51 8.30 3.36 2.16
CA VAL A 51 8.71 2.24 1.32
C VAL A 51 9.85 1.49 1.97
N VAL A 52 9.74 0.16 1.93
CA VAL A 52 10.83 -0.73 2.34
C VAL A 52 11.12 -1.72 1.21
N LEU A 53 12.37 -1.78 0.79
CA LEU A 53 12.88 -2.82 -0.10
C LEU A 53 13.75 -3.77 0.70
N THR A 54 13.47 -5.06 0.62
CA THR A 54 14.27 -6.10 1.26
C THR A 54 14.73 -7.10 0.21
N ALA A 55 16.02 -7.36 0.17
CA ALA A 55 16.57 -8.53 -0.52
C ALA A 55 17.09 -9.51 0.52
N GLU A 56 16.74 -10.78 0.37
CA GLU A 56 17.21 -11.87 1.22
C GLU A 56 17.81 -12.99 0.36
N CYS A 57 18.98 -13.47 0.75
CA CYS A 57 19.59 -14.64 0.15
C CYS A 57 19.60 -15.77 1.17
N ALA A 58 18.88 -16.84 0.87
CA ALA A 58 18.86 -18.08 1.63
C ALA A 58 18.96 -19.27 0.66
N ASP A 59 19.76 -20.25 0.99
CA ASP A 59 19.98 -21.46 0.19
C ASP A 59 20.34 -21.16 -1.29
N GLY A 60 21.10 -20.07 -1.52
CA GLY A 60 21.53 -19.63 -2.85
C GLY A 60 20.44 -18.95 -3.69
N LYS A 61 19.22 -18.78 -3.15
CA LYS A 61 18.13 -18.07 -3.80
C LYS A 61 17.99 -16.66 -3.23
N ILE A 62 17.99 -15.66 -4.12
CA ILE A 62 17.71 -14.27 -3.73
C ILE A 62 16.21 -13.98 -3.97
N THR A 63 15.54 -13.54 -2.92
CA THR A 63 14.16 -13.01 -2.99
C THR A 63 14.15 -11.53 -2.73
N VAL A 64 13.28 -10.79 -3.43
CA VAL A 64 13.11 -9.36 -3.25
C VAL A 64 11.68 -9.08 -2.83
N THR A 65 11.54 -8.35 -1.74
CA THR A 65 10.25 -7.91 -1.21
C THR A 65 10.17 -6.39 -1.25
N GLN A 66 9.04 -5.87 -1.73
CA GLN A 66 8.70 -4.45 -1.73
C GLN A 66 7.49 -4.23 -0.83
N GLU A 67 7.69 -3.44 0.23
CA GLU A 67 6.61 -2.98 1.11
C GLU A 67 6.33 -1.51 0.81
N VAL A 68 5.05 -1.18 0.64
CA VAL A 68 4.57 0.20 0.47
C VAL A 68 3.44 0.43 1.46
N ILE A 69 3.52 1.52 2.21
CA ILE A 69 2.47 1.96 3.13
C ILE A 69 1.88 3.26 2.60
N ALA A 70 0.58 3.27 2.32
CA ALA A 70 -0.13 4.44 1.83
C ALA A 70 -1.24 4.86 2.80
N PRO A 71 -1.33 6.18 3.12
CA PRO A 71 -2.44 6.72 3.87
C PRO A 71 -3.66 6.90 2.94
N VAL A 72 -4.83 6.50 3.45
CA VAL A 72 -6.11 6.65 2.74
C VAL A 72 -7.22 7.08 3.71
N THR A 73 -8.39 7.42 3.18
CA THR A 73 -9.59 7.66 3.97
C THR A 73 -10.49 6.43 3.96
N SER A 74 -10.97 6.03 5.13
CA SER A 74 -12.04 5.05 5.31
C SER A 74 -13.27 5.71 5.90
N LEU A 75 -14.46 5.36 5.38
CA LEU A 75 -15.74 5.81 5.89
C LEU A 75 -16.56 4.58 6.30
N CYS A 76 -17.07 4.60 7.53
CA CYS A 76 -17.77 3.46 8.13
C CYS A 76 -19.15 3.23 7.51
N PRO A 77 -19.40 2.05 6.88
CA PRO A 77 -20.71 1.69 6.32
C PRO A 77 -21.82 1.62 7.40
N CYS A 78 -21.54 1.03 8.58
CA CYS A 78 -22.50 0.92 9.66
C CYS A 78 -22.99 2.28 10.15
N SER A 79 -22.08 3.22 10.39
CA SER A 79 -22.45 4.55 10.85
C SER A 79 -23.25 5.31 9.80
N LYS A 80 -22.96 5.10 8.50
CA LYS A 80 -23.73 5.65 7.39
C LYS A 80 -25.16 5.15 7.37
N GLU A 81 -25.37 3.85 7.66
CA GLU A 81 -26.69 3.22 7.66
C GLU A 81 -27.57 3.71 8.81
N ILE A 82 -27.01 3.77 10.01
CA ILE A 82 -27.80 4.08 11.23
C ILE A 82 -27.90 5.58 11.53
N SER A 83 -26.99 6.40 11.01
CA SER A 83 -26.95 7.82 11.34
C SER A 83 -27.85 8.66 10.44
N LYS A 84 -28.51 9.62 11.05
CA LYS A 84 -29.37 10.59 10.36
C LYS A 84 -28.61 11.69 9.61
N TYR A 85 -27.36 11.99 10.01
CA TYR A 85 -26.61 13.16 9.58
C TYR A 85 -25.22 12.87 9.00
N GLY A 86 -24.96 11.66 8.55
CA GLY A 86 -23.71 11.31 7.94
C GLY A 86 -23.08 10.05 8.51
N ALA A 87 -21.77 9.94 8.38
CA ALA A 87 -20.99 8.81 8.87
C ALA A 87 -19.64 9.28 9.39
N HIS A 88 -19.10 8.58 10.40
CA HIS A 88 -17.72 8.87 10.77
C HIS A 88 -16.75 8.32 9.71
N ASN A 89 -15.66 9.03 9.56
CA ASN A 89 -14.53 8.62 8.74
C ASN A 89 -13.23 8.83 9.51
N GLN A 90 -12.20 8.22 9.05
CA GLN A 90 -10.87 8.26 9.64
C GLN A 90 -9.80 8.05 8.58
N ARG A 91 -8.56 8.37 8.94
CA ARG A 91 -7.41 7.94 8.18
C ARG A 91 -7.15 6.46 8.44
N SER A 92 -6.71 5.78 7.39
CA SER A 92 -6.25 4.41 7.46
C SER A 92 -4.84 4.33 6.87
N HIS A 93 -4.00 3.49 7.42
CA HIS A 93 -2.76 3.08 6.76
C HIS A 93 -2.97 1.70 6.16
N VAL A 94 -2.71 1.59 4.88
CA VAL A 94 -2.78 0.32 4.16
C VAL A 94 -1.39 -0.02 3.65
N SER A 95 -0.94 -1.23 3.94
CA SER A 95 0.34 -1.73 3.44
C SER A 95 0.13 -2.90 2.48
N ILE A 96 0.98 -2.96 1.46
CA ILE A 96 1.20 -4.15 0.64
C ILE A 96 2.67 -4.52 0.80
N THR A 97 2.94 -5.72 1.31
CA THR A 97 4.26 -6.34 1.28
C THR A 97 4.23 -7.42 0.21
N ALA A 98 4.94 -7.21 -0.90
CA ALA A 98 4.90 -8.07 -2.07
C ALA A 98 6.28 -8.72 -2.33
N GLU A 99 6.33 -10.06 -2.46
CA GLU A 99 7.47 -10.77 -3.06
C GLU A 99 7.36 -10.64 -4.58
N LEU A 100 8.41 -10.13 -5.20
CA LEU A 100 8.41 -9.77 -6.62
C LEU A 100 9.19 -10.78 -7.48
N GLU A 101 8.58 -11.20 -8.58
CA GLU A 101 9.25 -11.96 -9.64
C GLU A 101 10.03 -11.04 -10.58
N THR A 102 9.45 -9.89 -10.88
CA THR A 102 10.01 -8.89 -11.79
C THR A 102 9.90 -7.48 -11.20
N ASN A 103 10.47 -6.49 -11.89
CA ASN A 103 10.33 -5.10 -11.48
C ASN A 103 8.85 -4.67 -11.46
N PHE A 104 8.42 -4.13 -10.33
CA PHE A 104 7.09 -3.56 -10.16
C PHE A 104 7.21 -2.13 -9.62
N PRO A 105 6.66 -1.11 -10.32
CA PRO A 105 6.80 0.29 -9.90
C PRO A 105 6.12 0.55 -8.56
N ILE A 106 6.79 1.30 -7.68
CA ILE A 106 6.25 1.72 -6.38
C ILE A 106 4.95 2.51 -6.58
N GLU A 107 4.90 3.37 -7.59
CA GLU A 107 3.72 4.18 -7.94
C GLU A 107 2.49 3.31 -8.20
N LYS A 108 2.65 2.20 -8.93
CA LYS A 108 1.55 1.27 -9.19
C LYS A 108 1.05 0.58 -7.92
N GLN A 109 1.95 0.25 -7.01
CA GLN A 109 1.57 -0.35 -5.72
C GLN A 109 0.79 0.65 -4.86
N ILE A 110 1.18 1.93 -4.88
CA ILE A 110 0.43 3.03 -4.26
C ILE A 110 -0.97 3.15 -4.89
N GLU A 111 -1.05 3.18 -6.23
CA GLU A 111 -2.32 3.28 -6.96
C GLU A 111 -3.27 2.11 -6.65
N MET A 112 -2.75 0.89 -6.48
CA MET A 112 -3.55 -0.28 -6.08
C MET A 112 -4.23 -0.06 -4.74
N ILE A 113 -3.51 0.49 -3.75
CA ILE A 113 -4.06 0.82 -2.43
C ILE A 113 -5.10 1.93 -2.55
N GLU A 114 -4.72 3.06 -3.14
CA GLU A 114 -5.54 4.27 -3.18
C GLU A 114 -6.85 4.07 -3.95
N SER A 115 -6.82 3.26 -5.02
CA SER A 115 -8.02 2.99 -5.83
C SER A 115 -9.05 2.10 -5.14
N CYS A 116 -8.66 1.40 -4.08
CA CYS A 116 -9.54 0.52 -3.30
C CYS A 116 -10.15 1.19 -2.07
N ALA A 117 -9.64 2.34 -1.65
CA ALA A 117 -10.10 3.03 -0.44
C ALA A 117 -11.43 3.79 -0.64
N SER A 118 -12.05 4.24 0.45
CA SER A 118 -13.21 5.15 0.36
C SER A 118 -12.85 6.43 -0.36
N CYS A 119 -11.67 6.97 -0.10
CA CYS A 119 -11.07 8.07 -0.85
C CYS A 119 -9.55 8.10 -0.63
N GLN A 120 -8.84 8.65 -1.59
CA GLN A 120 -7.43 9.02 -1.47
C GLN A 120 -7.24 10.21 -0.53
N VAL A 121 -5.98 10.51 -0.18
CA VAL A 121 -5.59 11.73 0.51
C VAL A 121 -4.61 12.54 -0.34
N TRP A 122 -4.55 13.85 -0.10
CA TRP A 122 -3.68 14.80 -0.81
C TRP A 122 -2.99 15.71 0.19
N GLY A 123 -1.79 16.18 -0.14
CA GLY A 123 -1.04 17.13 0.66
C GLY A 123 -1.67 18.53 0.71
N LEU A 124 -2.38 18.91 -0.36
CA LEU A 124 -2.99 20.25 -0.47
C LEU A 124 -4.32 20.18 -1.24
N LEU A 125 -5.37 20.76 -0.65
CA LEU A 125 -6.74 20.81 -1.20
C LEU A 125 -7.29 22.23 -1.11
N LYS A 126 -8.15 22.61 -2.08
CA LYS A 126 -9.03 23.77 -2.02
C LYS A 126 -10.42 23.34 -1.57
N ARG A 127 -11.31 24.31 -1.30
CA ARG A 127 -12.69 24.04 -0.86
C ARG A 127 -13.48 23.14 -1.81
N SER A 128 -13.26 23.28 -3.12
CA SER A 128 -13.91 22.41 -4.13
C SER A 128 -13.43 20.96 -4.02
N ASP A 129 -12.14 20.76 -3.71
CA ASP A 129 -11.55 19.44 -3.53
C ASP A 129 -12.02 18.81 -2.21
N GLU A 130 -12.11 19.60 -1.11
CA GLU A 130 -12.65 19.13 0.17
C GLU A 130 -14.09 18.61 0.01
N LYS A 131 -14.92 19.35 -0.77
CA LYS A 131 -16.28 18.90 -1.11
C LYS A 131 -16.26 17.56 -1.82
N TYR A 132 -15.45 17.43 -2.88
CA TYR A 132 -15.31 16.19 -3.63
C TYR A 132 -14.87 15.02 -2.73
N VAL A 133 -13.81 15.20 -1.94
CA VAL A 133 -13.29 14.14 -1.05
C VAL A 133 -14.36 13.70 -0.05
N THR A 134 -15.11 14.64 0.52
CA THR A 134 -16.17 14.36 1.49
C THR A 134 -17.30 13.53 0.85
N GLU A 135 -17.77 13.95 -0.33
CA GLU A 135 -18.88 13.30 -1.05
C GLU A 135 -18.42 11.94 -1.59
N HIS A 136 -17.23 11.88 -2.20
CA HIS A 136 -16.66 10.63 -2.76
C HIS A 136 -16.45 9.57 -1.67
N ALA A 137 -15.89 9.92 -0.52
CA ALA A 137 -15.73 8.99 0.59
C ALA A 137 -17.11 8.51 1.12
N TYR A 138 -18.10 9.40 1.19
CA TYR A 138 -19.44 9.05 1.62
C TYR A 138 -20.15 8.08 0.66
N GLU A 139 -19.91 8.21 -0.63
CA GLU A 139 -20.47 7.32 -1.66
C GLU A 139 -19.76 5.96 -1.72
N ASN A 140 -18.53 5.85 -1.18
CA ASN A 140 -17.70 4.66 -1.19
C ASN A 140 -17.35 4.15 0.23
N PRO A 141 -18.35 3.84 1.09
CA PRO A 141 -18.08 3.32 2.42
C PRO A 141 -17.45 1.93 2.33
N LYS A 142 -16.47 1.63 3.21
CA LYS A 142 -15.81 0.33 3.25
C LYS A 142 -15.46 -0.08 4.67
N PHE A 143 -15.67 -1.36 4.98
CA PHE A 143 -15.08 -2.02 6.14
C PHE A 143 -13.59 -2.25 5.91
N VAL A 144 -12.82 -2.36 6.98
CA VAL A 144 -11.38 -2.63 6.91
C VAL A 144 -11.10 -3.96 6.20
N GLU A 145 -11.93 -4.98 6.42
CA GLU A 145 -11.84 -6.29 5.78
C GLU A 145 -12.12 -6.24 4.27
N ASP A 146 -13.08 -5.42 3.85
CA ASP A 146 -13.40 -5.26 2.43
C ASP A 146 -12.28 -4.50 1.71
N LEU A 147 -11.69 -3.49 2.36
CA LEU A 147 -10.52 -2.79 1.83
C LEU A 147 -9.36 -3.75 1.60
N VAL A 148 -9.04 -4.60 2.59
CA VAL A 148 -7.97 -5.61 2.48
C VAL A 148 -8.27 -6.61 1.36
N ARG A 149 -9.51 -7.07 1.21
CA ARG A 149 -9.91 -8.00 0.13
C ARG A 149 -9.77 -7.35 -1.25
N ASP A 150 -10.24 -6.12 -1.41
CA ASP A 150 -10.17 -5.42 -2.70
C ASP A 150 -8.73 -5.19 -3.14
N VAL A 151 -7.84 -4.80 -2.22
CA VAL A 151 -6.40 -4.66 -2.48
C VAL A 151 -5.77 -6.02 -2.79
N ALA A 152 -6.13 -7.08 -2.04
CA ALA A 152 -5.63 -8.43 -2.26
C ALA A 152 -5.99 -8.97 -3.66
N ILE A 153 -7.21 -8.71 -4.15
CA ILE A 153 -7.62 -9.05 -5.53
C ILE A 153 -6.70 -8.38 -6.54
N ARG A 154 -6.39 -7.08 -6.36
CA ARG A 154 -5.45 -6.38 -7.24
C ARG A 154 -4.05 -7.00 -7.23
N CYS A 155 -3.55 -7.37 -6.04
CA CYS A 155 -2.27 -8.07 -5.92
C CYS A 155 -2.30 -9.45 -6.59
N GLN A 156 -3.43 -10.17 -6.48
CA GLN A 156 -3.59 -11.49 -7.10
C GLN A 156 -3.55 -11.42 -8.62
N ASP A 157 -4.14 -10.37 -9.21
CA ASP A 157 -4.19 -10.17 -10.66
C ASP A 157 -2.87 -9.64 -11.25
N GLU A 158 -1.94 -9.14 -10.41
CA GLU A 158 -0.66 -8.56 -10.88
C GLU A 158 0.40 -9.67 -11.09
N PRO A 159 0.83 -9.93 -12.33
CA PRO A 159 1.78 -11.03 -12.62
C PRO A 159 3.15 -10.85 -11.98
N ALA A 160 3.58 -9.61 -11.73
CA ALA A 160 4.89 -9.33 -11.12
C ALA A 160 4.97 -9.74 -9.65
N ILE A 161 3.84 -10.03 -9.00
CA ILE A 161 3.76 -10.40 -7.58
C ILE A 161 3.61 -11.91 -7.46
N LEU A 162 4.51 -12.57 -6.71
CA LEU A 162 4.47 -14.01 -6.42
C LEU A 162 3.67 -14.33 -5.17
N ALA A 163 3.93 -13.57 -4.12
CA ALA A 163 3.24 -13.68 -2.84
C ALA A 163 3.07 -12.28 -2.24
N PHE A 164 2.06 -12.10 -1.40
CA PHE A 164 1.82 -10.80 -0.77
C PHE A 164 1.13 -10.93 0.59
N THR A 165 1.35 -9.89 1.40
CA THR A 165 0.56 -9.59 2.59
C THR A 165 -0.04 -8.21 2.42
N VAL A 166 -1.35 -8.09 2.62
CA VAL A 166 -2.06 -6.81 2.67
C VAL A 166 -2.53 -6.61 4.11
N GLU A 167 -2.22 -5.45 4.67
CA GLU A 167 -2.68 -5.07 6.00
C GLU A 167 -3.34 -3.69 5.94
N ALA A 168 -4.36 -3.48 6.74
CA ALA A 168 -5.00 -2.18 6.89
C ALA A 168 -5.30 -1.91 8.36
N GLU A 169 -4.93 -0.72 8.82
CA GLU A 169 -5.26 -0.19 10.14
C GLU A 169 -6.10 1.08 9.99
N ASN A 170 -7.33 1.01 10.46
CA ASN A 170 -8.22 2.17 10.56
C ASN A 170 -8.04 2.83 11.93
N PHE A 171 -7.59 4.09 11.96
CA PHE A 171 -7.49 4.88 13.19
C PHE A 171 -8.88 5.40 13.56
N GLU A 172 -9.66 4.55 14.23
CA GLU A 172 -11.07 4.80 14.51
C GLU A 172 -11.32 6.15 15.20
N SER A 173 -12.15 7.00 14.57
CA SER A 173 -12.39 8.38 15.06
C SER A 173 -13.32 8.47 16.27
N ILE A 174 -14.11 7.42 16.54
CA ILE A 174 -15.09 7.39 17.62
C ILE A 174 -14.80 6.32 18.69
N HIS A 175 -13.77 5.50 18.51
CA HIS A 175 -13.32 4.48 19.44
C HIS A 175 -11.89 4.73 19.90
N ASN A 176 -11.56 4.27 21.13
CA ASN A 176 -10.19 4.35 21.66
C ASN A 176 -9.34 3.13 21.25
N HIS A 177 -9.59 2.56 20.09
CA HIS A 177 -8.82 1.48 19.49
C HIS A 177 -8.88 1.61 17.97
N SER A 178 -7.91 1.00 17.29
CA SER A 178 -7.94 0.85 15.84
C SER A 178 -8.70 -0.43 15.44
N ALA A 179 -9.23 -0.46 14.22
CA ALA A 179 -9.66 -1.69 13.57
C ALA A 179 -8.56 -2.15 12.60
N PHE A 180 -8.23 -3.44 12.63
CA PHE A 180 -7.14 -4.01 11.85
C PHE A 180 -7.59 -5.26 11.10
N ALA A 181 -7.16 -5.39 9.86
CA ALA A 181 -7.32 -6.61 9.06
C ALA A 181 -6.01 -6.92 8.32
N SER A 182 -5.73 -8.20 8.16
CA SER A 182 -4.55 -8.70 7.42
C SER A 182 -4.95 -9.91 6.58
N LEU A 183 -4.36 -10.02 5.37
CA LEU A 183 -4.52 -11.15 4.46
C LEU A 183 -3.17 -11.47 3.83
N HIS A 184 -2.77 -12.74 3.93
CA HIS A 184 -1.60 -13.27 3.24
C HIS A 184 -2.01 -14.24 2.14
N PHE A 185 -1.33 -14.20 1.00
CA PHE A 185 -1.56 -15.09 -0.12
C PHE A 185 -0.27 -15.38 -0.89
N ASP A 186 -0.02 -16.66 -1.18
CA ASP A 186 1.08 -17.12 -2.03
C ASP A 186 0.52 -17.83 -3.26
N LYS A 187 0.68 -17.22 -4.43
CA LYS A 187 0.14 -17.73 -5.70
C LYS A 187 0.71 -19.09 -6.10
N ARG A 188 1.89 -19.43 -5.60
CA ARG A 188 2.56 -20.71 -5.89
C ARG A 188 1.87 -21.89 -5.21
N GLN A 189 1.11 -21.65 -4.13
CA GLN A 189 0.40 -22.69 -3.37
C GLN A 189 -0.96 -23.07 -3.96
N THR A 190 -1.46 -22.32 -4.95
CA THR A 190 -2.76 -22.55 -5.59
C THR A 190 -2.66 -23.30 -6.93
N ALA A 191 -1.47 -23.78 -7.32
CA ALA A 191 -1.22 -24.44 -8.59
C ALA A 191 -1.34 -26.01 -8.54
N GLU A 192 -2.14 -26.54 -7.57
CA GLU A 192 -2.52 -27.97 -7.53
C GLU A 192 -3.94 -28.21 -8.07
#